data_c2dc6013c36f617a6f132ad7a2b28fcd
#
_entry.id   c2dc6013c36f617a6f132ad7a2b28fcd
#
_cell.length_a   1.000
_cell.length_b   1.000
_cell.length_c   1.000
_cell.angle_alpha   90.00
_cell.angle_beta   90.00
_cell.angle_gamma   90.00
#
_symmetry.space_group_name_H-M   'P 1'
#
loop_
_entity.id
_entity.type
_entity.pdbx_description
1 polymer ?
#
loop_
_entity_poly.entity_id
_entity_poly.type
_entity_poly.pdbx_seq_one_letter_code
_entity_poly.pdbx_strand_id
1 'polypeptide(L)'
;MTPARSEPTTRRKSRQTVQSSGCLSGFLLPPLVALCFGVLLAFVTIRGPESESHASAAPSTANPVIAPLFTAEVQFWALRIAVWSAEHGIDPNLAATVMQIESCGNPSARSVAGAAGLFQVMPYHFQAYEDAYDPNTNALRGLDYLRRSLERANGDARLALAGYNGGIGVIGRAESRWAAETRRYAYWGSGIYADAQQNASESARLNEWLAAGGASLCKKAHQRLGLP
;
A
#
# COMPACT_ATOMS: atom_id res chain seq x y z
N MET A 1 4.47 53.60 44.14
CA MET A 1 3.14 53.20 43.65
C MET A 1 3.24 51.80 43.08
N THR A 2 2.79 50.83 43.84
CA THR A 2 2.85 49.38 43.52
C THR A 2 1.48 48.96 43.01
N PRO A 3 1.30 48.23 41.90
CA PRO A 3 0.06 47.66 41.55
C PRO A 3 -0.04 46.19 42.04
N ALA A 4 -1.24 45.85 42.45
CA ALA A 4 -1.64 44.66 43.12
C ALA A 4 -1.57 43.37 42.26
N ARG A 5 -1.28 42.28 42.99
CA ARG A 5 -1.26 40.89 42.59
C ARG A 5 -2.67 40.35 42.57
N SER A 6 -3.17 39.79 41.49
CA SER A 6 -4.41 39.04 41.41
C SER A 6 -4.15 37.53 41.41
N GLU A 7 -4.75 36.81 42.33
CA GLU A 7 -4.71 35.36 42.54
C GLU A 7 -5.61 34.62 41.51
N PRO A 8 -5.29 33.37 41.16
CA PRO A 8 -6.13 32.56 40.28
C PRO A 8 -7.13 31.71 41.11
N THR A 9 -8.40 31.80 40.74
CA THR A 9 -9.52 31.06 41.28
C THR A 9 -9.50 29.59 40.83
N THR A 10 -9.38 28.67 41.78
CA THR A 10 -9.50 27.23 41.58
C THR A 10 -10.94 26.80 41.37
N ARG A 11 -11.27 26.28 40.20
CA ARG A 11 -12.58 25.68 39.89
C ARG A 11 -12.57 24.17 40.18
N ARG A 12 -13.27 23.79 41.24
CA ARG A 12 -13.52 22.44 41.74
C ARG A 12 -14.39 21.64 40.75
N LYS A 13 -13.88 20.53 40.21
CA LYS A 13 -14.66 19.55 39.44
C LYS A 13 -15.38 18.59 40.36
N SER A 14 -16.72 18.56 40.27
CA SER A 14 -17.58 17.57 40.92
C SER A 14 -17.49 16.22 40.17
N ARG A 15 -17.21 15.16 40.93
CA ARG A 15 -17.36 13.76 40.48
C ARG A 15 -18.83 13.39 40.50
N GLN A 16 -19.36 12.94 39.38
CA GLN A 16 -20.62 12.19 39.37
C GLN A 16 -20.29 10.69 39.30
N THR A 17 -20.72 9.98 40.30
CA THR A 17 -20.78 8.52 40.37
C THR A 17 -22.04 8.07 39.64
N VAL A 18 -21.91 7.19 38.66
CA VAL A 18 -23.04 6.48 38.06
C VAL A 18 -23.05 5.06 38.60
N GLN A 19 -24.15 4.75 39.27
CA GLN A 19 -24.48 3.42 39.81
C GLN A 19 -24.84 2.45 38.67
N SER A 20 -24.30 1.26 38.79
CA SER A 20 -24.69 0.08 38.02
C SER A 20 -25.96 -0.53 38.61
N SER A 21 -26.97 -0.75 37.80
CA SER A 21 -28.08 -1.65 38.10
C SER A 21 -28.06 -2.82 37.12
N GLY A 22 -27.88 -4.00 37.66
CA GLY A 22 -27.95 -5.24 36.92
C GLY A 22 -29.41 -5.66 36.66
N CYS A 23 -29.63 -6.35 35.59
CA CYS A 23 -30.76 -7.25 35.40
C CYS A 23 -30.28 -8.52 34.72
N LEU A 24 -30.27 -9.60 35.50
CA LEU A 24 -30.25 -10.96 35.00
C LEU A 24 -31.60 -11.28 34.36
N SER A 25 -31.61 -11.83 33.20
CA SER A 25 -32.71 -12.65 32.72
C SER A 25 -32.14 -13.79 31.89
N GLY A 26 -32.21 -14.97 32.46
CA GLY A 26 -31.91 -16.22 31.84
C GLY A 26 -32.98 -16.61 30.82
N PHE A 27 -32.57 -17.23 29.76
CA PHE A 27 -33.45 -18.01 28.91
C PHE A 27 -32.89 -19.42 28.70
N LEU A 28 -33.72 -20.38 29.16
CA LEU A 28 -33.54 -21.81 29.07
C LEU A 28 -33.63 -22.29 27.60
N LEU A 29 -32.74 -23.19 27.26
CA LEU A 29 -32.84 -24.09 26.11
C LEU A 29 -33.85 -25.22 26.35
N PRO A 30 -34.46 -25.79 25.31
CA PRO A 30 -34.68 -27.19 25.28
C PRO A 30 -34.02 -27.91 24.07
N PRO A 31 -33.64 -29.17 24.25
CA PRO A 31 -33.06 -29.98 23.17
C PRO A 31 -34.14 -30.69 22.37
N LEU A 32 -33.99 -30.74 21.07
CA LEU A 32 -34.74 -31.69 20.24
C LEU A 32 -33.77 -32.47 19.32
N VAL A 33 -33.53 -33.72 19.75
CA VAL A 33 -32.90 -34.77 18.98
C VAL A 33 -33.92 -35.29 18.00
N ALA A 34 -33.62 -35.34 16.74
CA ALA A 34 -34.33 -36.10 15.73
C ALA A 34 -33.34 -36.96 14.95
N LEU A 35 -33.32 -38.24 15.32
CA LEU A 35 -32.69 -39.33 14.59
C LEU A 35 -33.53 -39.62 13.34
N CYS A 36 -32.97 -39.47 12.16
CA CYS A 36 -33.49 -40.08 10.95
C CYS A 36 -32.43 -41.07 10.40
N PHE A 37 -32.68 -42.38 10.65
CA PHE A 37 -32.01 -43.47 9.97
C PHE A 37 -32.57 -43.58 8.55
N GLY A 38 -31.75 -43.32 7.55
CA GLY A 38 -32.03 -43.58 6.15
C GLY A 38 -31.05 -44.61 5.61
N VAL A 39 -31.55 -45.83 5.39
CA VAL A 39 -30.83 -46.92 4.70
C VAL A 39 -30.61 -46.48 3.24
N LEU A 40 -29.36 -46.30 2.82
CA LEU A 40 -29.02 -46.08 1.41
C LEU A 40 -28.33 -47.33 0.85
N LEU A 41 -29.04 -48.00 -0.08
CA LEU A 41 -28.55 -49.11 -0.87
C LEU A 41 -27.31 -48.70 -1.68
N ALA A 42 -26.22 -49.45 -1.49
CA ALA A 42 -25.00 -49.31 -2.29
C ALA A 42 -25.24 -49.88 -3.71
N PHE A 43 -25.29 -49.02 -4.69
CA PHE A 43 -25.06 -49.40 -6.08
C PHE A 43 -23.55 -49.34 -6.36
N VAL A 44 -22.94 -50.54 -6.39
CA VAL A 44 -21.58 -50.71 -6.89
C VAL A 44 -21.64 -50.66 -8.41
N THR A 45 -21.34 -49.52 -9.00
CA THR A 45 -21.02 -49.43 -10.44
C THR A 45 -19.52 -49.61 -10.59
N ILE A 46 -19.11 -50.74 -11.15
CA ILE A 46 -17.74 -50.98 -11.60
C ILE A 46 -17.49 -50.06 -12.79
N ARG A 47 -16.76 -48.98 -12.55
CA ARG A 47 -16.22 -48.14 -13.60
C ARG A 47 -14.87 -48.69 -14.01
N GLY A 48 -14.72 -49.00 -15.30
CA GLY A 48 -13.46 -49.38 -15.90
C GLY A 48 -12.44 -48.22 -15.85
N PRO A 49 -11.16 -48.47 -16.15
CA PRO A 49 -10.13 -47.46 -16.09
C PRO A 49 -10.38 -46.38 -17.15
N GLU A 50 -10.90 -45.24 -16.72
CA GLU A 50 -10.91 -44.05 -17.56
C GLU A 50 -9.46 -43.56 -17.68
N SER A 51 -8.97 -43.59 -18.91
CA SER A 51 -7.70 -43.01 -19.31
C SER A 51 -7.70 -41.55 -18.86
N GLU A 52 -6.88 -41.21 -17.87
CA GLU A 52 -6.64 -39.82 -17.50
C GLU A 52 -5.94 -39.11 -18.68
N SER A 53 -6.75 -38.47 -19.50
CA SER A 53 -6.26 -37.48 -20.43
C SER A 53 -5.67 -36.36 -19.59
N HIS A 54 -4.33 -36.30 -19.49
CA HIS A 54 -3.63 -35.11 -19.03
C HIS A 54 -3.97 -33.98 -19.99
N ALA A 55 -5.08 -33.30 -19.76
CA ALA A 55 -5.32 -31.99 -20.32
C ALA A 55 -4.20 -31.11 -19.77
N SER A 56 -3.20 -30.87 -20.63
CA SER A 56 -2.21 -29.83 -20.42
C SER A 56 -2.98 -28.53 -20.18
N ALA A 57 -3.05 -28.12 -18.92
CA ALA A 57 -3.62 -26.84 -18.58
C ALA A 57 -2.84 -25.78 -19.36
N ALA A 58 -3.50 -25.17 -20.34
CA ALA A 58 -2.97 -23.97 -20.97
C ALA A 58 -2.61 -22.99 -19.84
N PRO A 59 -1.48 -22.26 -19.96
CA PRO A 59 -1.11 -21.30 -18.93
C PRO A 59 -2.29 -20.35 -18.76
N SER A 60 -2.86 -20.34 -17.55
CA SER A 60 -3.88 -19.38 -17.16
C SER A 60 -3.24 -17.99 -17.42
N THR A 61 -3.80 -17.24 -18.34
CA THR A 61 -3.45 -15.82 -18.51
C THR A 61 -4.04 -15.05 -17.34
N ALA A 62 -3.50 -15.31 -16.13
CA ALA A 62 -3.77 -14.44 -15.01
C ALA A 62 -3.33 -13.04 -15.42
N ASN A 63 -4.23 -12.06 -15.32
CA ASN A 63 -3.87 -10.67 -15.56
C ASN A 63 -2.64 -10.35 -14.70
N PRO A 64 -1.63 -9.67 -15.26
CA PRO A 64 -0.45 -9.32 -14.51
C PRO A 64 -0.85 -8.51 -13.28
N VAL A 65 -0.21 -8.79 -12.15
CA VAL A 65 -0.52 -8.16 -10.85
C VAL A 65 -0.29 -6.64 -10.90
N ILE A 66 0.74 -6.22 -11.66
CA ILE A 66 1.02 -4.83 -12.01
C ILE A 66 1.26 -4.77 -13.52
N ALA A 67 1.05 -3.61 -14.12
CA ALA A 67 1.19 -3.43 -15.56
C ALA A 67 2.59 -3.84 -16.08
N PRO A 68 2.70 -4.41 -17.27
CA PRO A 68 3.97 -4.90 -17.82
C PRO A 68 4.96 -3.77 -18.17
N LEU A 69 4.53 -2.51 -18.20
CA LEU A 69 5.38 -1.36 -18.49
C LEU A 69 6.48 -1.11 -17.43
N PHE A 70 6.29 -1.55 -16.17
CA PHE A 70 7.28 -1.33 -15.11
C PHE A 70 8.58 -2.10 -15.38
N THR A 71 9.71 -1.53 -14.95
CA THR A 71 11.02 -2.16 -15.15
C THR A 71 11.14 -3.50 -14.43
N ALA A 72 12.08 -4.35 -14.87
CA ALA A 72 12.28 -5.69 -14.29
C ALA A 72 12.52 -5.67 -12.78
N GLU A 73 13.16 -4.61 -12.28
CA GLU A 73 13.44 -4.42 -10.87
C GLU A 73 12.16 -4.18 -10.05
N VAL A 74 11.19 -3.44 -10.60
CA VAL A 74 9.87 -3.25 -9.96
C VAL A 74 9.00 -4.49 -10.15
N GLN A 75 9.05 -5.14 -11.32
CA GLN A 75 8.36 -6.42 -11.57
C GLN A 75 8.81 -7.53 -10.59
N PHE A 76 10.07 -7.53 -10.15
CA PHE A 76 10.56 -8.43 -9.10
C PHE A 76 9.70 -8.36 -7.83
N TRP A 77 9.13 -7.21 -7.53
CA TRP A 77 8.29 -7.00 -6.35
C TRP A 77 6.79 -7.19 -6.59
N ALA A 78 6.35 -7.54 -7.81
CA ALA A 78 4.94 -7.53 -8.21
C ALA A 78 4.01 -8.24 -7.21
N LEU A 79 4.32 -9.48 -6.81
CA LEU A 79 3.51 -10.23 -5.85
C LEU A 79 3.46 -9.57 -4.46
N ARG A 80 4.57 -9.01 -4.01
CA ARG A 80 4.60 -8.28 -2.73
C ARG A 80 3.84 -6.96 -2.81
N ILE A 81 3.98 -6.23 -3.91
CA ILE A 81 3.20 -5.01 -4.16
C ILE A 81 1.71 -5.30 -4.08
N ALA A 82 1.23 -6.42 -4.64
CA ALA A 82 -0.18 -6.81 -4.54
C ALA A 82 -0.64 -6.97 -3.09
N VAL A 83 0.14 -7.70 -2.27
CA VAL A 83 -0.18 -7.93 -0.86
C VAL A 83 -0.20 -6.59 -0.11
N TRP A 84 0.88 -5.84 -0.17
CA TRP A 84 1.00 -4.55 0.52
C TRP A 84 -0.07 -3.55 0.10
N SER A 85 -0.40 -3.51 -1.20
CA SER A 85 -1.44 -2.62 -1.74
C SER A 85 -2.83 -3.00 -1.22
N ALA A 86 -3.15 -4.30 -1.17
CA ALA A 86 -4.41 -4.79 -0.63
C ALA A 86 -4.58 -4.44 0.86
N GLU A 87 -3.53 -4.57 1.66
CA GLU A 87 -3.51 -4.22 3.08
C GLU A 87 -3.81 -2.72 3.33
N HIS A 88 -3.45 -1.86 2.36
CA HIS A 88 -3.63 -0.40 2.48
C HIS A 88 -4.79 0.14 1.65
N GLY A 89 -5.50 -0.71 0.88
CA GLY A 89 -6.58 -0.28 -0.01
C GLY A 89 -6.08 0.64 -1.14
N ILE A 90 -4.87 0.39 -1.65
CA ILE A 90 -4.23 1.17 -2.71
C ILE A 90 -4.18 0.33 -4.00
N ASP A 91 -4.36 0.99 -5.16
CA ASP A 91 -4.15 0.36 -6.46
C ASP A 91 -2.68 -0.11 -6.58
N PRO A 92 -2.42 -1.40 -6.90
CA PRO A 92 -1.06 -1.93 -7.01
C PRO A 92 -0.22 -1.21 -8.07
N ASN A 93 -0.81 -0.71 -9.15
CA ASN A 93 -0.08 0.09 -10.13
C ASN A 93 0.35 1.45 -9.60
N LEU A 94 -0.44 2.04 -8.68
CA LEU A 94 -0.04 3.29 -8.03
C LEU A 94 1.13 3.06 -7.05
N ALA A 95 1.08 1.99 -6.28
CA ALA A 95 2.19 1.59 -5.41
C ALA A 95 3.46 1.27 -6.21
N ALA A 96 3.33 0.55 -7.34
CA ALA A 96 4.43 0.27 -8.27
C ALA A 96 5.01 1.56 -8.88
N THR A 97 4.16 2.53 -9.22
CA THR A 97 4.59 3.83 -9.74
C THR A 97 5.43 4.59 -8.72
N VAL A 98 5.03 4.62 -7.45
CA VAL A 98 5.82 5.25 -6.39
C VAL A 98 7.15 4.53 -6.23
N MET A 99 7.16 3.19 -6.11
CA MET A 99 8.38 2.40 -6.01
C MET A 99 9.33 2.63 -7.19
N GLN A 100 8.77 2.70 -8.43
CA GLN A 100 9.53 2.96 -9.65
C GLN A 100 10.32 4.26 -9.53
N ILE A 101 9.66 5.35 -9.13
CA ILE A 101 10.29 6.68 -9.10
C ILE A 101 11.22 6.83 -7.89
N GLU A 102 10.88 6.25 -6.75
CA GLU A 102 11.62 6.43 -5.50
C GLU A 102 12.95 5.67 -5.47
N SER A 103 12.93 4.42 -5.89
CA SER A 103 14.10 3.54 -5.76
C SER A 103 14.36 2.62 -6.94
N CYS A 104 13.41 2.57 -7.91
CA CYS A 104 13.36 1.51 -8.93
C CYS A 104 13.39 0.10 -8.31
N GLY A 105 12.78 -0.09 -7.13
CA GLY A 105 12.76 -1.38 -6.43
C GLY A 105 14.02 -1.72 -5.66
N ASN A 106 14.92 -0.77 -5.39
CA ASN A 106 16.11 -1.00 -4.57
C ASN A 106 15.78 -0.94 -3.07
N PRO A 107 15.79 -2.07 -2.33
CA PRO A 107 15.45 -2.07 -0.90
C PRO A 107 16.50 -1.37 -0.03
N SER A 108 17.73 -1.18 -0.54
CA SER A 108 18.82 -0.54 0.19
C SER A 108 19.07 0.90 -0.27
N ALA A 109 18.14 1.50 -1.04
CA ALA A 109 18.29 2.86 -1.50
C ALA A 109 18.32 3.84 -0.32
N ARG A 110 19.20 4.85 -0.41
CA ARG A 110 19.27 5.94 0.56
C ARG A 110 19.50 7.26 -0.18
N SER A 111 18.66 8.25 0.12
CA SER A 111 18.84 9.59 -0.42
C SER A 111 19.83 10.42 0.43
N VAL A 112 20.29 11.53 -0.11
CA VAL A 112 21.12 12.50 0.62
C VAL A 112 20.35 13.09 1.83
N ALA A 113 19.03 13.24 1.70
CA ALA A 113 18.17 13.71 2.78
C ALA A 113 17.87 12.65 3.84
N GLY A 114 18.33 11.40 3.64
CA GLY A 114 18.17 10.29 4.57
C GLY A 114 16.94 9.43 4.34
N ALA A 115 16.14 9.66 3.29
CA ALA A 115 15.05 8.75 2.91
C ALA A 115 15.60 7.35 2.60
N ALA A 116 14.87 6.31 2.99
CA ALA A 116 15.35 4.93 2.98
C ALA A 116 14.40 3.97 2.26
N GLY A 117 14.99 2.95 1.61
CA GLY A 117 14.33 1.75 1.11
C GLY A 117 13.49 1.94 -0.15
N LEU A 118 12.62 0.96 -0.40
CA LEU A 118 11.81 0.84 -1.61
C LEU A 118 10.96 2.08 -1.94
N PHE A 119 10.34 2.65 -0.91
CA PHE A 119 9.43 3.78 -0.99
C PHE A 119 10.05 5.10 -0.52
N GLN A 120 11.37 5.14 -0.30
CA GLN A 120 12.14 6.32 0.15
C GLN A 120 11.48 7.04 1.32
N VAL A 121 11.17 6.29 2.36
CA VAL A 121 10.49 6.79 3.55
C VAL A 121 11.47 7.56 4.44
N MET A 122 11.06 8.76 4.88
CA MET A 122 11.89 9.58 5.76
C MET A 122 12.00 8.98 7.17
N PRO A 123 13.16 9.10 7.85
CA PRO A 123 13.43 8.45 9.13
C PRO A 123 12.38 8.71 10.23
N TYR A 124 11.79 9.89 10.27
CA TYR A 124 10.78 10.27 11.26
C TYR A 124 9.41 9.59 11.10
N HIS A 125 9.22 8.79 10.03
CA HIS A 125 8.03 7.96 9.85
C HIS A 125 8.18 6.56 10.44
N PHE A 126 9.39 6.16 10.83
CA PHE A 126 9.65 4.87 11.47
C PHE A 126 9.61 4.99 12.99
N GLN A 127 9.27 3.88 13.65
CA GLN A 127 9.48 3.74 15.10
C GLN A 127 10.96 3.43 15.37
N ALA A 128 11.42 3.72 16.59
CA ALA A 128 12.85 3.57 16.95
C ALA A 128 13.39 2.14 16.83
N TYR A 129 12.50 1.14 16.88
CA TYR A 129 12.84 -0.28 16.79
C TYR A 129 12.67 -0.88 15.38
N GLU A 130 12.21 -0.09 14.41
CA GLU A 130 11.97 -0.56 13.04
C GLU A 130 13.22 -0.47 12.18
N ASP A 131 13.42 -1.51 11.35
CA ASP A 131 14.42 -1.46 10.28
C ASP A 131 13.81 -0.79 9.04
N ALA A 132 14.31 0.40 8.72
CA ALA A 132 13.89 1.18 7.58
C ALA A 132 14.18 0.51 6.22
N TYR A 133 15.09 -0.47 6.20
CA TYR A 133 15.47 -1.22 4.99
C TYR A 133 14.80 -2.58 4.88
N ASP A 134 14.09 -3.04 5.91
CA ASP A 134 13.20 -4.20 5.77
C ASP A 134 12.07 -3.87 4.78
N PRO A 135 11.91 -4.66 3.70
CA PRO A 135 10.95 -4.34 2.65
C PRO A 135 9.50 -4.23 3.12
N ASN A 136 9.08 -5.05 4.12
CA ASN A 136 7.71 -5.01 4.62
C ASN A 136 7.48 -3.77 5.49
N THR A 137 8.42 -3.47 6.37
CA THR A 137 8.38 -2.25 7.21
C THR A 137 8.40 -0.99 6.36
N ASN A 138 9.24 -0.97 5.32
CA ASN A 138 9.34 0.16 4.41
C ASN A 138 8.04 0.36 3.61
N ALA A 139 7.45 -0.73 3.08
CA ALA A 139 6.17 -0.69 2.39
C ALA A 139 5.04 -0.24 3.32
N LEU A 140 4.96 -0.80 4.54
CA LEU A 140 3.97 -0.39 5.56
C LEU A 140 3.98 1.13 5.76
N ARG A 141 5.15 1.72 5.98
CA ARG A 141 5.28 3.17 6.25
C ARG A 141 5.05 4.03 5.01
N GLY A 142 5.59 3.60 3.85
CA GLY A 142 5.44 4.32 2.59
C GLY A 142 4.01 4.31 2.08
N LEU A 143 3.34 3.15 2.10
CA LEU A 143 1.97 3.04 1.63
C LEU A 143 0.95 3.65 2.62
N ASP A 144 1.21 3.63 3.93
CA ASP A 144 0.40 4.40 4.88
C ASP A 144 0.48 5.91 4.57
N TYR A 145 1.66 6.42 4.22
CA TYR A 145 1.82 7.82 3.83
C TYR A 145 1.12 8.12 2.50
N LEU A 146 1.21 7.22 1.51
CA LEU A 146 0.50 7.35 0.23
C LEU A 146 -1.02 7.32 0.41
N ARG A 147 -1.54 6.42 1.24
CA ARG A 147 -2.96 6.35 1.59
C ARG A 147 -3.47 7.67 2.18
N ARG A 148 -2.76 8.23 3.16
CA ARG A 148 -3.08 9.55 3.72
C ARG A 148 -3.04 10.67 2.69
N SER A 149 -2.10 10.61 1.74
CA SER A 149 -2.05 11.54 0.61
C SER A 149 -3.27 11.40 -0.29
N LEU A 150 -3.69 10.16 -0.62
CA LEU A 150 -4.89 9.89 -1.42
C LEU A 150 -6.15 10.38 -0.72
N GLU A 151 -6.31 10.11 0.56
CA GLU A 151 -7.43 10.60 1.37
C GLU A 151 -7.51 12.14 1.34
N ARG A 152 -6.39 12.81 1.54
CA ARG A 152 -6.30 14.28 1.49
C ARG A 152 -6.56 14.85 0.10
N ALA A 153 -6.23 14.09 -0.94
CA ALA A 153 -6.45 14.42 -2.35
C ALA A 153 -7.86 14.01 -2.86
N ASN A 154 -8.74 13.47 -2.01
CA ASN A 154 -10.04 12.93 -2.40
C ASN A 154 -9.94 11.87 -3.54
N GLY A 155 -8.90 11.04 -3.51
CA GLY A 155 -8.65 9.99 -4.49
C GLY A 155 -7.93 10.45 -5.77
N ASP A 156 -7.64 11.73 -5.94
CA ASP A 156 -6.85 12.21 -7.08
C ASP A 156 -5.39 11.75 -6.97
N ALA A 157 -5.01 10.82 -7.84
CA ALA A 157 -3.68 10.21 -7.84
C ALA A 157 -2.55 11.23 -8.11
N ARG A 158 -2.78 12.23 -8.99
CA ARG A 158 -1.78 13.25 -9.30
C ARG A 158 -1.49 14.14 -8.09
N LEU A 159 -2.55 14.58 -7.40
CA LEU A 159 -2.43 15.34 -6.16
C LEU A 159 -1.82 14.51 -5.04
N ALA A 160 -2.19 13.23 -4.94
CA ALA A 160 -1.61 12.32 -3.96
C ALA A 160 -0.10 12.11 -4.17
N LEU A 161 0.33 11.94 -5.41
CA LEU A 161 1.75 11.86 -5.78
C LEU A 161 2.50 13.15 -5.45
N ALA A 162 1.89 14.32 -5.71
CA ALA A 162 2.46 15.59 -5.27
C ALA A 162 2.60 15.66 -3.74
N GLY A 163 1.57 15.20 -3.01
CA GLY A 163 1.57 15.12 -1.55
C GLY A 163 2.59 14.15 -1.00
N TYR A 164 2.82 13.03 -1.70
CA TYR A 164 3.82 12.04 -1.34
C TYR A 164 5.24 12.63 -1.38
N ASN A 165 5.60 13.26 -2.47
CA ASN A 165 6.94 13.85 -2.64
C ASN A 165 7.11 15.17 -1.88
N GLY A 166 6.16 16.11 -2.00
CA GLY A 166 6.27 17.47 -1.47
C GLY A 166 5.70 17.67 -0.08
N GLY A 167 5.19 16.58 0.54
CA GLY A 167 4.42 16.62 1.80
C GLY A 167 2.94 16.89 1.57
N ILE A 168 2.07 16.26 2.39
CA ILE A 168 0.60 16.32 2.25
C ILE A 168 0.06 17.77 2.21
N GLY A 169 0.76 18.72 2.84
CA GLY A 169 0.38 20.13 2.83
C GLY A 169 0.42 20.83 1.47
N VAL A 170 1.03 20.23 0.44
CA VAL A 170 1.05 20.85 -0.91
C VAL A 170 -0.27 20.61 -1.66
N ILE A 171 -1.05 19.59 -1.29
CA ILE A 171 -2.30 19.20 -1.96
C ILE A 171 -3.32 20.35 -1.99
N GLY A 172 -3.36 21.17 -0.93
CA GLY A 172 -4.25 22.34 -0.87
C GLY A 172 -3.67 23.62 -1.49
N ARG A 173 -2.52 23.55 -2.16
CA ARG A 173 -1.85 24.72 -2.76
C ARG A 173 -1.94 24.68 -4.29
N ALA A 174 -1.99 25.85 -4.92
CA ALA A 174 -1.87 25.93 -6.38
C ALA A 174 -0.54 25.30 -6.84
N GLU A 175 -0.56 24.56 -7.93
CA GLU A 175 0.60 23.83 -8.47
C GLU A 175 1.80 24.76 -8.74
N SER A 176 1.54 26.03 -9.11
CA SER A 176 2.58 27.04 -9.30
C SER A 176 3.42 27.32 -8.05
N ARG A 177 2.91 26.95 -6.86
CA ARG A 177 3.59 27.08 -5.57
C ARG A 177 4.31 25.81 -5.11
N TRP A 178 4.20 24.73 -5.86
CA TRP A 178 4.95 23.51 -5.56
C TRP A 178 6.42 23.67 -5.92
N ALA A 179 7.28 22.97 -5.21
CA ALA A 179 8.68 22.85 -5.61
C ALA A 179 8.80 22.26 -7.01
N ALA A 180 9.84 22.63 -7.75
CA ALA A 180 10.06 22.12 -9.11
C ALA A 180 10.18 20.58 -9.14
N GLU A 181 10.77 20.00 -8.09
CA GLU A 181 10.87 18.55 -7.90
C GLU A 181 9.48 17.91 -7.78
N THR A 182 8.63 18.46 -6.92
CA THR A 182 7.26 17.96 -6.71
C THR A 182 6.41 18.05 -7.99
N ARG A 183 6.56 19.12 -8.77
CA ARG A 183 5.88 19.21 -10.07
C ARG A 183 6.34 18.13 -11.04
N ARG A 184 7.65 17.87 -11.13
CA ARG A 184 8.19 16.79 -11.98
C ARG A 184 7.74 15.42 -11.49
N TYR A 185 7.76 15.19 -10.19
CA TYR A 185 7.31 13.94 -9.58
C TYR A 185 5.84 13.65 -9.93
N ALA A 186 4.96 14.62 -9.70
CA ALA A 186 3.54 14.51 -10.04
C ALA A 186 3.30 14.32 -11.54
N TYR A 187 4.10 14.99 -12.39
CA TYR A 187 4.03 14.87 -13.84
C TYR A 187 4.41 13.46 -14.32
N TRP A 188 5.56 12.94 -13.90
CA TRP A 188 5.98 11.59 -14.28
C TRP A 188 5.08 10.54 -13.67
N GLY A 189 4.83 10.63 -12.38
CA GLY A 189 4.05 9.62 -11.67
C GLY A 189 2.63 9.50 -12.18
N SER A 190 1.91 10.61 -12.40
CA SER A 190 0.54 10.54 -12.91
C SER A 190 0.46 9.96 -14.34
N GLY A 191 1.44 10.25 -15.19
CA GLY A 191 1.47 9.69 -16.54
C GLY A 191 1.83 8.19 -16.56
N ILE A 192 2.84 7.78 -15.78
CA ILE A 192 3.20 6.36 -15.63
C ILE A 192 1.99 5.57 -15.09
N TYR A 193 1.34 6.09 -14.05
CA TYR A 193 0.17 5.44 -13.47
C TYR A 193 -1.02 5.37 -14.44
N ALA A 194 -1.28 6.42 -15.20
CA ALA A 194 -2.35 6.42 -16.20
C ALA A 194 -2.12 5.34 -17.30
N ASP A 195 -0.88 5.18 -17.78
CA ASP A 195 -0.52 4.13 -18.73
C ASP A 195 -0.65 2.73 -18.07
N ALA A 196 -0.25 2.61 -16.80
CA ALA A 196 -0.35 1.37 -16.05
C ALA A 196 -1.80 0.93 -15.80
N GLN A 197 -2.72 1.86 -15.55
CA GLN A 197 -4.15 1.57 -15.42
C GLN A 197 -4.76 0.99 -16.71
N GLN A 198 -4.18 1.28 -17.86
CA GLN A 198 -4.58 0.72 -19.14
C GLN A 198 -3.88 -0.62 -19.46
N ASN A 199 -3.11 -1.15 -18.49
CA ASN A 199 -2.28 -2.35 -18.67
C ASN A 199 -1.32 -2.25 -19.87
N ALA A 200 -0.82 -1.04 -20.14
CA ALA A 200 0.10 -0.80 -21.22
C ALA A 200 1.42 -1.57 -21.02
N SER A 201 2.05 -2.02 -22.10
CA SER A 201 3.39 -2.65 -22.08
C SER A 201 4.52 -1.62 -22.14
N GLU A 202 4.21 -0.39 -22.53
CA GLU A 202 5.16 0.71 -22.67
C GLU A 202 4.55 2.00 -22.13
N SER A 203 5.40 2.93 -21.68
CA SER A 203 5.01 4.27 -21.25
C SER A 203 6.03 5.29 -21.71
N ALA A 204 5.59 6.24 -22.51
CA ALA A 204 6.43 7.37 -22.92
C ALA A 204 6.89 8.17 -21.68
N ARG A 205 6.03 8.24 -20.66
CA ARG A 205 6.32 8.95 -19.41
C ARG A 205 7.39 8.26 -18.57
N LEU A 206 7.36 6.92 -18.52
CA LEU A 206 8.41 6.13 -17.87
C LEU A 206 9.75 6.32 -18.61
N ASN A 207 9.73 6.30 -19.95
CA ASN A 207 10.92 6.51 -20.76
C ASN A 207 11.53 7.90 -20.54
N GLU A 208 10.72 8.96 -20.43
CA GLU A 208 11.20 10.29 -20.06
C GLU A 208 11.88 10.30 -18.68
N TRP A 209 11.25 9.67 -17.66
CA TRP A 209 11.83 9.57 -16.34
C TRP A 209 13.15 8.79 -16.32
N LEU A 210 13.22 7.66 -17.05
CA LEU A 210 14.45 6.87 -17.20
C LEU A 210 15.57 7.74 -17.81
N ALA A 211 15.27 8.46 -18.89
CA ALA A 211 16.23 9.36 -19.56
C ALA A 211 16.67 10.53 -18.67
N ALA A 212 15.79 11.01 -17.78
CA ALA A 212 16.09 12.09 -16.83
C ALA A 212 16.95 11.66 -15.63
N GLY A 213 17.38 10.40 -15.58
CA GLY A 213 18.26 9.88 -14.52
C GLY A 213 17.75 8.61 -13.83
N GLY A 214 16.48 8.24 -14.03
CA GLY A 214 15.88 7.05 -13.45
C GLY A 214 16.61 5.76 -13.82
N ALA A 215 17.15 5.66 -15.04
CA ALA A 215 17.94 4.50 -15.46
C ALA A 215 19.14 4.21 -14.55
N SER A 216 19.75 5.25 -13.95
CA SER A 216 20.83 5.10 -12.97
C SER A 216 20.35 4.45 -11.67
N LEU A 217 19.13 4.77 -11.22
CA LEU A 217 18.53 4.13 -10.04
C LEU A 217 18.22 2.67 -10.34
N CYS A 218 17.61 2.37 -11.50
CA CYS A 218 17.29 1.01 -11.92
C CYS A 218 18.54 0.14 -12.04
N LYS A 219 19.63 0.65 -12.60
CA LYS A 219 20.91 -0.07 -12.65
C LYS A 219 21.43 -0.46 -11.27
N LYS A 220 21.31 0.44 -10.27
CA LYS A 220 21.68 0.12 -8.88
C LYS A 220 20.76 -0.91 -8.26
N ALA A 221 19.46 -0.81 -8.52
CA ALA A 221 18.47 -1.78 -8.08
C ALA A 221 18.72 -3.16 -8.69
N HIS A 222 18.96 -3.23 -9.99
CA HIS A 222 19.31 -4.46 -10.74
C HIS A 222 20.48 -5.20 -10.08
N GLN A 223 21.58 -4.48 -9.85
CA GLN A 223 22.77 -5.03 -9.17
C GLN A 223 22.46 -5.51 -7.74
N ARG A 224 21.64 -4.74 -7.01
CA ARG A 224 21.28 -5.08 -5.62
C ARG A 224 20.38 -6.30 -5.53
N LEU A 225 19.48 -6.48 -6.48
CA LEU A 225 18.55 -7.62 -6.54
C LEU A 225 19.18 -8.88 -7.16
N GLY A 226 20.36 -8.76 -7.77
CA GLY A 226 21.01 -9.87 -8.46
C GLY A 226 20.22 -10.38 -9.66
N LEU A 227 19.53 -9.48 -10.35
CA LEU A 227 18.78 -9.85 -11.53
C LEU A 227 19.70 -10.23 -12.68
N PRO A 228 19.28 -11.17 -13.57
CA PRO A 228 20.09 -11.64 -14.71
C PRO A 228 20.31 -10.58 -15.77
#